data_13fc9cf94b28f2b428f895008f15ca92
#
_entry.id   13fc9cf94b28f2b428f895008f15ca92
#
_cell.length_a   1.000
_cell.length_b   1.000
_cell.length_c   1.000
_cell.angle_alpha   90.00
_cell.angle_beta   90.00
_cell.angle_gamma   90.00
#
_symmetry.space_group_name_H-M   'P 1'
#
loop_
_entity.id
_entity.type
_entity.pdbx_description
1 polymer ?
#
loop_
_entity_poly.entity_id
_entity_poly.type
_entity_poly.pdbx_seq_one_letter_code
_entity_poly.pdbx_strand_id
1 'polypeptide(L)'
;MDEIIKYYNAQNEDDRLTIDRSHELEYLTTMRYIEKACASNSKILDACAGTGAYCFELALKGHKVIAGDLIPSNVKFIEMKNKKQPILDNIYTGNILDLSNFQDDSFDVTLCLGALYHLHDMNDREQALLECKRVTKTNGLIFVAYLNRFASFMNNFTYHPDNFDTIMQEFRTGNKEVFYRSTPVEMEQQASKLGISKLYNIGTDGVAFMYPEQLEGLSKKQYEKYLEYHFDTCEDEHTLGYSLHGLYIGRKQH
;
A
#
# COMPACT_ATOMS: atom_id res chain seq x y z
N MET A 1 15.35 2.48 -10.71
CA MET A 1 15.60 3.01 -9.35
C MET A 1 15.75 4.52 -9.34
N ASP A 2 16.65 5.10 -10.14
CA ASP A 2 16.87 6.58 -10.19
C ASP A 2 15.63 7.38 -10.59
N GLU A 3 14.76 6.83 -11.44
CA GLU A 3 13.50 7.46 -11.86
C GLU A 3 12.48 7.53 -10.71
N ILE A 4 12.40 6.49 -9.89
CA ILE A 4 11.54 6.45 -8.72
C ILE A 4 11.99 7.51 -7.70
N ILE A 5 13.30 7.57 -7.44
CA ILE A 5 13.88 8.58 -6.53
C ILE A 5 13.60 9.99 -7.04
N LYS A 6 13.73 10.23 -8.34
CA LYS A 6 13.40 11.54 -8.95
C LYS A 6 11.92 11.87 -8.82
N TYR A 7 11.04 10.89 -9.06
CA TYR A 7 9.60 11.06 -8.95
C TYR A 7 9.21 11.51 -7.53
N TYR A 8 9.63 10.77 -6.49
CA TYR A 8 9.28 11.09 -5.11
C TYR A 8 9.96 12.37 -4.56
N ASN A 9 11.17 12.68 -4.99
CA ASN A 9 11.80 13.95 -4.62
C ASN A 9 11.08 15.18 -5.20
N ALA A 10 10.24 15.02 -6.23
CA ALA A 10 9.43 16.07 -6.83
C ALA A 10 8.01 16.17 -6.20
N GLN A 11 7.61 15.22 -5.36
CA GLN A 11 6.29 15.16 -4.72
C GLN A 11 6.39 15.53 -3.23
N ASN A 12 5.27 16.02 -2.67
CA ASN A 12 5.13 16.18 -1.22
C ASN A 12 4.39 14.97 -0.64
N GLU A 13 5.12 13.89 -0.33
CA GLU A 13 4.54 12.65 0.18
C GLU A 13 3.95 12.79 1.60
N ASP A 14 4.36 13.79 2.38
CA ASP A 14 3.90 13.91 3.78
C ASP A 14 2.39 14.14 3.90
N ASP A 15 1.82 14.90 2.96
CA ASP A 15 0.40 15.25 2.97
C ASP A 15 -0.44 14.33 2.06
N ARG A 16 0.17 13.38 1.33
CA ARG A 16 -0.52 12.59 0.31
C ARG A 16 -1.81 11.93 0.81
N LEU A 17 -1.75 11.27 1.95
CA LEU A 17 -2.87 10.51 2.52
C LEU A 17 -3.93 11.38 3.22
N THR A 18 -3.73 12.70 3.25
CA THR A 18 -4.66 13.65 3.90
C THR A 18 -5.03 14.83 3.01
N ILE A 19 -4.57 14.84 1.74
CA ILE A 19 -4.78 15.94 0.80
C ILE A 19 -6.25 16.13 0.42
N ASP A 20 -6.99 15.04 0.35
CA ASP A 20 -8.42 15.00 0.06
C ASP A 20 -9.07 13.73 0.66
N ARG A 21 -10.39 13.65 0.58
CA ARG A 21 -11.16 12.53 1.13
C ARG A 21 -10.94 11.19 0.44
N SER A 22 -10.53 11.17 -0.81
CA SER A 22 -10.20 9.92 -1.50
C SER A 22 -8.93 9.31 -0.93
N HIS A 23 -7.90 10.13 -0.72
CA HIS A 23 -6.64 9.68 -0.09
C HIS A 23 -6.84 9.38 1.41
N GLU A 24 -7.66 10.17 2.12
CA GLU A 24 -8.04 9.87 3.49
C GLU A 24 -8.75 8.51 3.58
N LEU A 25 -9.62 8.17 2.62
CA LEU A 25 -10.32 6.89 2.56
C LEU A 25 -9.35 5.71 2.40
N GLU A 26 -8.34 5.85 1.52
CA GLU A 26 -7.25 4.86 1.38
C GLU A 26 -6.56 4.61 2.73
N TYR A 27 -6.19 5.69 3.42
CA TYR A 27 -5.53 5.63 4.71
C TYR A 27 -6.40 4.96 5.79
N LEU A 28 -7.64 5.43 5.95
CA LEU A 28 -8.57 4.93 6.96
C LEU A 28 -8.88 3.44 6.74
N THR A 29 -9.05 3.03 5.48
CA THR A 29 -9.32 1.64 5.13
C THR A 29 -8.11 0.76 5.42
N THR A 30 -6.92 1.17 5.02
CA THR A 30 -5.68 0.43 5.28
C THR A 30 -5.46 0.27 6.79
N MET A 31 -5.57 1.36 7.57
CA MET A 31 -5.43 1.31 9.02
C MET A 31 -6.47 0.40 9.69
N ARG A 32 -7.74 0.50 9.28
CA ARG A 32 -8.81 -0.38 9.78
C ARG A 32 -8.47 -1.86 9.62
N TYR A 33 -7.92 -2.24 8.46
CA TYR A 33 -7.59 -3.64 8.21
C TYR A 33 -6.30 -4.08 8.89
N ILE A 34 -5.33 -3.20 9.09
CA ILE A 34 -4.17 -3.49 9.93
C ILE A 34 -4.66 -3.77 11.37
N GLU A 35 -5.49 -2.89 11.94
CA GLU A 35 -6.04 -3.06 13.28
C GLU A 35 -6.93 -4.31 13.42
N LYS A 36 -7.75 -4.61 12.41
CA LYS A 36 -8.62 -5.80 12.38
C LYS A 36 -7.84 -7.11 12.38
N ALA A 37 -6.68 -7.14 11.70
CA ALA A 37 -5.96 -8.38 11.45
C ALA A 37 -4.76 -8.60 12.40
N CYS A 38 -4.15 -7.54 12.93
CA CYS A 38 -2.96 -7.62 13.77
C CYS A 38 -3.30 -7.87 15.25
N ALA A 39 -2.52 -8.72 15.89
CA ALA A 39 -2.58 -8.87 17.35
C ALA A 39 -1.98 -7.62 18.03
N SER A 40 -2.43 -7.33 19.25
CA SER A 40 -1.87 -6.25 20.06
C SER A 40 -0.37 -6.48 20.30
N ASN A 41 0.42 -5.39 20.37
CA ASN A 41 1.86 -5.43 20.63
C ASN A 41 2.65 -6.29 19.62
N SER A 42 2.21 -6.34 18.35
CA SER A 42 2.93 -7.01 17.27
C SER A 42 4.25 -6.31 16.96
N LYS A 43 5.25 -7.10 16.53
CA LYS A 43 6.49 -6.57 15.94
C LYS A 43 6.27 -6.40 14.43
N ILE A 44 6.27 -5.17 13.97
CA ILE A 44 5.91 -4.77 12.60
C ILE A 44 7.14 -4.23 11.87
N LEU A 45 7.37 -4.72 10.66
CA LEU A 45 8.27 -4.10 9.69
C LEU A 45 7.42 -3.30 8.69
N ASP A 46 7.54 -1.98 8.70
CA ASP A 46 7.07 -1.12 7.62
C ASP A 46 8.22 -0.91 6.64
N ALA A 47 8.27 -1.75 5.60
CA ALA A 47 9.44 -1.84 4.71
C ALA A 47 9.46 -0.76 3.61
N CYS A 48 8.36 -0.02 3.45
CA CYS A 48 8.17 1.02 2.44
C CYS A 48 7.40 2.19 3.05
N ALA A 49 7.94 2.73 4.15
CA ALA A 49 7.22 3.59 5.07
C ALA A 49 6.91 5.01 4.53
N GLY A 50 7.48 5.38 3.36
CA GLY A 50 7.35 6.75 2.84
C GLY A 50 7.80 7.78 3.88
N THR A 51 6.97 8.75 4.18
CA THR A 51 7.20 9.75 5.23
C THR A 51 6.70 9.34 6.62
N GLY A 52 6.22 8.08 6.75
CA GLY A 52 5.93 7.47 8.05
C GLY A 52 4.47 7.51 8.48
N ALA A 53 3.52 7.71 7.58
CA ALA A 53 2.10 7.83 7.93
C ALA A 53 1.58 6.63 8.74
N TYR A 54 1.93 5.41 8.33
CA TYR A 54 1.50 4.18 9.01
C TYR A 54 2.39 3.84 10.22
N CYS A 55 3.71 3.89 10.08
CA CYS A 55 4.62 3.43 11.12
C CYS A 55 4.48 4.20 12.45
N PHE A 56 4.27 5.52 12.42
CA PHE A 56 4.06 6.30 13.62
C PHE A 56 2.72 5.99 14.29
N GLU A 57 1.64 5.90 13.51
CA GLU A 57 0.32 5.56 14.06
C GLU A 57 0.30 4.18 14.72
N LEU A 58 0.94 3.20 14.08
CA LEU A 58 1.07 1.85 14.63
C LEU A 58 1.91 1.82 15.92
N ALA A 59 2.99 2.59 15.98
CA ALA A 59 3.78 2.73 17.20
C ALA A 59 3.00 3.41 18.33
N LEU A 60 2.21 4.45 18.04
CA LEU A 60 1.31 5.08 19.01
C LEU A 60 0.26 4.12 19.53
N LYS A 61 -0.19 3.15 18.75
CA LYS A 61 -1.11 2.08 19.15
C LYS A 61 -0.44 0.94 19.93
N GLY A 62 0.86 1.05 20.22
CA GLY A 62 1.60 0.13 21.08
C GLY A 62 2.27 -1.03 20.35
N HIS A 63 2.39 -0.98 19.02
CA HIS A 63 3.18 -1.93 18.27
C HIS A 63 4.67 -1.58 18.33
N LYS A 64 5.54 -2.59 18.19
CA LYS A 64 7.00 -2.44 18.02
C LYS A 64 7.29 -2.29 16.54
N VAL A 65 7.62 -1.09 16.09
CA VAL A 65 7.71 -0.78 14.68
C VAL A 65 9.13 -0.43 14.26
N ILE A 66 9.59 -1.12 13.22
CA ILE A 66 10.80 -0.75 12.45
C ILE A 66 10.32 -0.18 11.12
N ALA A 67 10.79 1.02 10.77
CA ALA A 67 10.43 1.71 9.54
C ALA A 67 11.62 1.80 8.58
N GLY A 68 11.40 1.46 7.32
CA GLY A 68 12.39 1.58 6.26
C GLY A 68 11.82 2.13 4.98
N ASP A 69 12.67 2.76 4.18
CA ASP A 69 12.30 3.24 2.84
C ASP A 69 13.51 3.22 1.91
N LEU A 70 13.25 3.08 0.61
CA LEU A 70 14.27 3.16 -0.42
C LEU A 70 14.84 4.58 -0.58
N ILE A 71 13.99 5.59 -0.34
CA ILE A 71 14.26 7.01 -0.60
C ILE A 71 14.90 7.65 0.63
N PRO A 72 16.18 8.08 0.57
CA PRO A 72 16.87 8.64 1.74
C PRO A 72 16.20 9.89 2.32
N SER A 73 15.53 10.71 1.49
CA SER A 73 14.77 11.88 1.97
C SER A 73 13.57 11.49 2.83
N ASN A 74 12.88 10.41 2.49
CA ASN A 74 11.78 9.87 3.29
C ASN A 74 12.30 9.38 4.65
N VAL A 75 13.37 8.59 4.66
CA VAL A 75 14.01 8.11 5.88
C VAL A 75 14.43 9.27 6.79
N LYS A 76 15.08 10.28 6.23
CA LYS A 76 15.46 11.49 6.96
C LYS A 76 14.25 12.20 7.57
N PHE A 77 13.12 12.21 6.86
CA PHE A 77 11.87 12.78 7.36
C PHE A 77 11.32 11.99 8.56
N ILE A 78 11.32 10.66 8.47
CA ILE A 78 10.95 9.77 9.58
C ILE A 78 11.87 10.01 10.78
N GLU A 79 13.19 10.07 10.57
CA GLU A 79 14.17 10.34 11.64
C GLU A 79 13.89 11.68 12.35
N MET A 80 13.57 12.73 11.56
CA MET A 80 13.23 14.05 12.11
C MET A 80 11.96 14.02 12.96
N LYS A 81 10.92 13.31 12.51
CA LYS A 81 9.69 13.08 13.28
C LYS A 81 9.99 12.27 14.54
N ASN A 82 10.69 11.15 14.42
CA ASN A 82 11.02 10.27 15.53
C ASN A 82 11.94 10.94 16.57
N LYS A 83 12.80 11.86 16.16
CA LYS A 83 13.63 12.65 17.09
C LYS A 83 12.78 13.53 18.03
N LYS A 84 11.63 14.02 17.56
CA LYS A 84 10.70 14.81 18.37
C LYS A 84 9.89 13.92 19.33
N GLN A 85 9.54 12.72 18.90
CA GLN A 85 8.79 11.74 19.68
C GLN A 85 9.37 10.34 19.37
N PRO A 86 10.35 9.86 20.14
CA PRO A 86 11.04 8.60 19.88
C PRO A 86 10.15 7.41 20.27
N ILE A 87 9.43 6.87 19.28
CA ILE A 87 8.49 5.76 19.45
C ILE A 87 8.75 4.59 18.48
N LEU A 88 9.62 4.77 17.47
CA LEU A 88 10.00 3.69 16.56
C LEU A 88 11.23 2.94 17.11
N ASP A 89 11.21 1.62 17.01
CA ASP A 89 12.31 0.76 17.49
C ASP A 89 13.59 0.92 16.67
N ASN A 90 13.45 1.12 15.35
CA ASN A 90 14.56 1.40 14.43
C ASN A 90 14.06 2.06 13.15
N ILE A 91 14.98 2.76 12.46
CA ILE A 91 14.74 3.39 11.16
C ILE A 91 15.93 3.05 10.26
N TYR A 92 15.68 2.69 8.99
CA TYR A 92 16.76 2.34 8.05
C TYR A 92 16.44 2.78 6.62
N THR A 93 17.49 3.00 5.84
CA THR A 93 17.38 3.11 4.38
C THR A 93 17.66 1.75 3.78
N GLY A 94 16.76 1.24 2.94
CA GLY A 94 16.91 -0.08 2.34
C GLY A 94 15.99 -0.32 1.15
N ASN A 95 16.26 -1.40 0.43
CA ASN A 95 15.48 -1.84 -0.71
C ASN A 95 14.69 -3.08 -0.30
N ILE A 96 13.40 -3.12 -0.61
CA ILE A 96 12.53 -4.27 -0.31
C ILE A 96 12.96 -5.54 -1.05
N LEU A 97 13.76 -5.42 -2.11
CA LEU A 97 14.35 -6.56 -2.83
C LEU A 97 15.44 -7.27 -2.04
N ASP A 98 15.96 -6.63 -0.99
CA ASP A 98 17.01 -7.16 -0.11
C ASP A 98 16.77 -6.70 1.33
N LEU A 99 16.14 -7.55 2.12
CA LEU A 99 15.91 -7.38 3.55
C LEU A 99 16.90 -8.24 4.38
N SER A 100 18.09 -8.55 3.83
CA SER A 100 19.11 -9.41 4.47
C SER A 100 19.60 -8.89 5.83
N ASN A 101 19.40 -7.61 6.13
CA ASN A 101 19.63 -7.01 7.45
C ASN A 101 18.71 -7.58 8.54
N PHE A 102 17.65 -8.30 8.17
CA PHE A 102 16.73 -8.95 9.09
C PHE A 102 16.80 -10.46 8.96
N GLN A 103 16.78 -11.13 10.10
CA GLN A 103 16.73 -12.58 10.14
C GLN A 103 15.36 -13.09 9.68
N ASP A 104 15.32 -14.34 9.24
CA ASP A 104 14.08 -15.04 8.93
C ASP A 104 13.15 -15.04 10.15
N ASP A 105 11.85 -15.07 9.91
CA ASP A 105 10.83 -15.19 10.98
C ASP A 105 10.96 -14.13 12.11
N SER A 106 11.36 -12.90 11.76
CA SER A 106 11.63 -11.82 12.72
C SER A 106 10.42 -10.97 13.10
N PHE A 107 9.41 -10.88 12.22
CA PHE A 107 8.27 -9.98 12.36
C PHE A 107 6.95 -10.72 12.41
N ASP A 108 6.02 -10.24 13.23
CA ASP A 108 4.65 -10.73 13.25
C ASP A 108 3.88 -10.21 12.02
N VAL A 109 4.24 -9.01 11.54
CA VAL A 109 3.63 -8.33 10.40
C VAL A 109 4.69 -7.64 9.56
N THR A 110 4.58 -7.75 8.24
CA THR A 110 5.38 -6.99 7.28
C THR A 110 4.45 -6.20 6.36
N LEU A 111 4.71 -4.88 6.24
CA LEU A 111 3.99 -3.97 5.36
C LEU A 111 4.84 -3.68 4.12
N CYS A 112 4.30 -3.95 2.96
CA CYS A 112 4.81 -3.59 1.63
C CYS A 112 3.81 -2.62 0.98
N LEU A 113 3.69 -1.42 1.57
CA LEU A 113 2.70 -0.42 1.17
C LEU A 113 3.35 0.62 0.24
N GLY A 114 3.41 0.29 -1.05
CA GLY A 114 3.93 1.22 -2.05
C GLY A 114 5.00 0.70 -2.99
N ALA A 115 5.81 -0.28 -2.60
CA ALA A 115 6.93 -0.71 -3.43
C ALA A 115 6.51 -1.55 -4.64
N LEU A 116 5.53 -2.45 -4.48
CA LEU A 116 5.25 -3.45 -5.52
C LEU A 116 4.83 -2.83 -6.85
N TYR A 117 4.14 -1.73 -6.80
CA TYR A 117 3.72 -1.03 -8.02
C TYR A 117 4.80 -0.13 -8.66
N HIS A 118 6.01 -0.14 -8.13
CA HIS A 118 7.19 0.46 -8.78
C HIS A 118 8.12 -0.57 -9.41
N LEU A 119 7.80 -1.86 -9.28
CA LEU A 119 8.60 -2.96 -9.79
C LEU A 119 8.00 -3.47 -11.10
N HIS A 120 8.54 -3.01 -12.24
CA HIS A 120 8.05 -3.38 -13.57
C HIS A 120 8.40 -4.83 -13.93
N ASP A 121 9.54 -5.35 -13.48
CA ASP A 121 9.93 -6.74 -13.69
C ASP A 121 9.15 -7.66 -12.74
N MET A 122 8.62 -8.74 -13.28
CA MET A 122 7.90 -9.75 -12.49
C MET A 122 8.82 -10.43 -11.49
N ASN A 123 10.10 -10.67 -11.84
CA ASN A 123 11.04 -11.28 -10.91
C ASN A 123 11.32 -10.38 -9.71
N ASP A 124 11.40 -9.06 -9.91
CA ASP A 124 11.57 -8.11 -8.82
C ASP A 124 10.35 -8.09 -7.91
N ARG A 125 9.12 -8.16 -8.46
CA ARG A 125 7.90 -8.27 -7.64
C ARG A 125 7.86 -9.57 -6.84
N GLU A 126 8.24 -10.71 -7.47
CA GLU A 126 8.35 -11.99 -6.76
C GLU A 126 9.43 -11.94 -5.68
N GLN A 127 10.58 -11.33 -5.95
CA GLN A 127 11.67 -11.16 -4.97
C GLN A 127 11.23 -10.31 -3.77
N ALA A 128 10.53 -9.19 -4.00
CA ALA A 128 10.00 -8.37 -2.91
C ALA A 128 9.03 -9.16 -2.02
N LEU A 129 8.13 -9.93 -2.60
CA LEU A 129 7.21 -10.78 -1.85
C LEU A 129 7.92 -11.92 -1.12
N LEU A 130 8.96 -12.51 -1.70
CA LEU A 130 9.78 -13.54 -1.06
C LEU A 130 10.55 -12.96 0.15
N GLU A 131 11.12 -11.77 0.04
CA GLU A 131 11.78 -11.11 1.16
C GLU A 131 10.78 -10.76 2.27
N CYS A 132 9.60 -10.21 1.93
CA CYS A 132 8.53 -10.00 2.90
C CYS A 132 8.14 -11.32 3.59
N LYS A 133 7.97 -12.40 2.82
CA LYS A 133 7.65 -13.73 3.36
C LYS A 133 8.77 -14.25 4.26
N ARG A 134 10.04 -14.11 3.85
CA ARG A 134 11.19 -14.61 4.61
C ARG A 134 11.26 -13.99 6.00
N VAL A 135 11.17 -12.65 6.08
CA VAL A 135 11.30 -11.92 7.36
C VAL A 135 10.06 -12.03 8.24
N THR A 136 8.91 -12.36 7.67
CA THR A 136 7.66 -12.57 8.42
C THR A 136 7.65 -13.94 9.06
N LYS A 137 7.22 -14.05 10.30
CA LYS A 137 7.07 -15.33 11.03
C LYS A 137 6.06 -16.25 10.36
N THR A 138 6.21 -17.54 10.53
CA THR A 138 5.18 -18.51 10.15
C THR A 138 3.83 -18.14 10.79
N ASN A 139 2.76 -18.15 10.00
CA ASN A 139 1.43 -17.64 10.33
C ASN A 139 1.34 -16.11 10.53
N GLY A 140 2.44 -15.37 10.39
CA GLY A 140 2.43 -13.90 10.38
C GLY A 140 1.76 -13.32 9.13
N LEU A 141 1.53 -12.02 9.14
CA LEU A 141 0.76 -11.32 8.13
C LEU A 141 1.65 -10.46 7.23
N ILE A 142 1.29 -10.44 5.96
CA ILE A 142 1.95 -9.60 4.94
C ILE A 142 0.87 -8.75 4.28
N PHE A 143 1.05 -7.44 4.33
CA PHE A 143 0.18 -6.45 3.72
C PHE A 143 0.85 -5.92 2.46
N VAL A 144 0.16 -5.96 1.33
CA VAL A 144 0.72 -5.55 0.04
C VAL A 144 -0.26 -4.61 -0.65
N ALA A 145 0.13 -3.34 -0.79
CA ALA A 145 -0.62 -2.40 -1.61
C ALA A 145 -0.29 -2.60 -3.10
N TYR A 146 -1.31 -2.50 -3.94
CA TYR A 146 -1.15 -2.55 -5.40
C TYR A 146 -2.07 -1.54 -6.09
N LEU A 147 -1.67 -1.08 -7.27
CA LEU A 147 -2.52 -0.27 -8.14
C LEU A 147 -3.36 -1.18 -9.04
N ASN A 148 -4.65 -0.88 -9.13
CA ASN A 148 -5.61 -1.70 -9.87
C ASN A 148 -5.72 -1.26 -11.32
N ARG A 149 -5.42 -2.18 -12.24
CA ARG A 149 -5.42 -1.95 -13.69
C ARG A 149 -6.79 -1.56 -14.23
N PHE A 150 -7.87 -2.17 -13.74
CA PHE A 150 -9.22 -1.87 -14.21
C PHE A 150 -9.67 -0.45 -13.85
N ALA A 151 -9.53 -0.07 -12.59
CA ALA A 151 -9.88 1.27 -12.13
C ALA A 151 -8.95 2.34 -12.75
N SER A 152 -7.67 2.02 -12.94
CA SER A 152 -6.72 2.92 -13.61
C SER A 152 -7.10 3.19 -15.06
N PHE A 153 -7.63 2.19 -15.78
CA PHE A 153 -8.17 2.42 -17.12
C PHE A 153 -9.33 3.41 -17.08
N MET A 154 -10.30 3.20 -16.20
CA MET A 154 -11.48 4.07 -16.07
C MET A 154 -11.08 5.49 -15.69
N ASN A 155 -10.16 5.64 -14.74
CA ASN A 155 -9.65 6.94 -14.32
C ASN A 155 -8.97 7.69 -15.48
N ASN A 156 -8.03 7.03 -16.16
CA ASN A 156 -7.32 7.63 -17.29
C ASN A 156 -8.28 7.99 -18.44
N PHE A 157 -9.25 7.14 -18.75
CA PHE A 157 -10.25 7.41 -19.77
C PHE A 157 -11.14 8.59 -19.40
N THR A 158 -11.51 8.73 -18.13
CA THR A 158 -12.35 9.86 -17.67
C THR A 158 -11.65 11.20 -17.86
N TYR A 159 -10.37 11.29 -17.54
CA TYR A 159 -9.62 12.55 -17.54
C TYR A 159 -8.82 12.82 -18.82
N HIS A 160 -8.52 11.79 -19.60
CA HIS A 160 -7.67 11.87 -20.81
C HIS A 160 -8.22 11.05 -21.98
N PRO A 161 -9.52 11.21 -22.39
CA PRO A 161 -10.16 10.38 -23.41
C PRO A 161 -9.45 10.44 -24.78
N ASP A 162 -8.79 11.55 -25.09
CA ASP A 162 -8.06 11.73 -26.36
C ASP A 162 -6.80 10.86 -26.46
N ASN A 163 -6.32 10.29 -25.34
CA ASN A 163 -5.15 9.43 -25.26
C ASN A 163 -5.51 7.93 -25.31
N PHE A 164 -6.60 7.55 -25.94
CA PHE A 164 -7.20 6.23 -25.85
C PHE A 164 -6.21 5.09 -26.20
N ASP A 165 -5.41 5.24 -27.27
CA ASP A 165 -4.44 4.21 -27.68
C ASP A 165 -3.36 3.98 -26.59
N THR A 166 -2.88 5.06 -25.97
CA THR A 166 -1.93 4.99 -24.84
C THR A 166 -2.59 4.31 -23.63
N ILE A 167 -3.82 4.68 -23.29
CA ILE A 167 -4.58 4.08 -22.18
C ILE A 167 -4.78 2.58 -22.41
N MET A 168 -5.09 2.17 -23.64
CA MET A 168 -5.22 0.76 -24.02
C MET A 168 -3.89 0.00 -23.94
N GLN A 169 -2.78 0.63 -24.30
CA GLN A 169 -1.45 0.04 -24.14
C GLN A 169 -1.10 -0.14 -22.67
N GLU A 170 -1.29 0.88 -21.85
CA GLU A 170 -1.12 0.83 -20.38
C GLU A 170 -1.98 -0.27 -19.76
N PHE A 171 -3.24 -0.39 -20.17
CA PHE A 171 -4.14 -1.45 -19.72
C PHE A 171 -3.63 -2.84 -20.07
N ARG A 172 -3.11 -3.07 -21.28
CA ARG A 172 -2.61 -4.38 -21.73
C ARG A 172 -1.33 -4.79 -21.02
N THR A 173 -0.43 -3.85 -20.77
CA THR A 173 0.89 -4.11 -20.17
C THR A 173 0.91 -3.98 -18.65
N GLY A 174 -0.01 -3.22 -18.07
CA GLY A 174 0.03 -2.79 -16.68
C GLY A 174 1.01 -1.64 -16.40
N ASN A 175 1.84 -1.27 -17.38
CA ASN A 175 2.92 -0.29 -17.19
C ASN A 175 2.47 1.13 -17.56
N LYS A 176 2.81 2.09 -16.72
CA LYS A 176 2.72 3.53 -16.99
C LYS A 176 3.81 4.25 -16.22
N GLU A 177 4.75 4.88 -16.93
CA GLU A 177 5.84 5.63 -16.31
C GLU A 177 6.56 4.81 -15.22
N VAL A 178 6.57 5.30 -13.98
CA VAL A 178 7.19 4.61 -12.82
C VAL A 178 6.26 3.60 -12.15
N PHE A 179 5.05 3.38 -12.68
CA PHE A 179 4.05 2.53 -12.06
C PHE A 179 3.76 1.26 -12.86
N TYR A 180 3.59 0.15 -12.14
CA TYR A 180 3.00 -1.09 -12.61
C TYR A 180 1.65 -1.32 -11.94
N ARG A 181 0.67 -1.77 -12.70
CA ARG A 181 -0.69 -2.04 -12.23
C ARG A 181 -1.06 -3.49 -12.40
N SER A 182 -1.51 -4.11 -11.33
CA SER A 182 -2.04 -5.48 -11.32
C SER A 182 -3.56 -5.47 -11.40
N THR A 183 -4.14 -6.57 -11.84
CA THR A 183 -5.52 -6.87 -11.50
C THR A 183 -5.58 -7.50 -10.10
N PRO A 184 -6.75 -7.44 -9.41
CA PRO A 184 -6.91 -8.14 -8.13
C PRO A 184 -6.59 -9.63 -8.20
N VAL A 185 -6.94 -10.28 -9.30
CA VAL A 185 -6.68 -11.72 -9.54
C VAL A 185 -5.19 -11.98 -9.74
N GLU A 186 -4.48 -11.15 -10.53
CA GLU A 186 -3.03 -11.27 -10.71
C GLU A 186 -2.28 -11.13 -9.38
N MET A 187 -2.68 -10.18 -8.53
CA MET A 187 -2.07 -9.99 -7.21
C MET A 187 -2.27 -11.23 -6.32
N GLU A 188 -3.48 -11.75 -6.28
CA GLU A 188 -3.80 -12.94 -5.51
C GLU A 188 -3.04 -14.18 -6.01
N GLN A 189 -2.98 -14.40 -7.32
CA GLN A 189 -2.26 -15.51 -7.93
C GLN A 189 -0.75 -15.42 -7.65
N GLN A 190 -0.15 -14.23 -7.76
CA GLN A 190 1.25 -14.01 -7.49
C GLN A 190 1.60 -14.32 -6.02
N ALA A 191 0.83 -13.82 -5.08
CA ALA A 191 1.03 -14.07 -3.66
C ALA A 191 0.82 -15.56 -3.31
N SER A 192 -0.25 -16.16 -3.82
CA SER A 192 -0.59 -17.57 -3.56
C SER A 192 0.49 -18.53 -4.07
N LYS A 193 1.02 -18.30 -5.29
CA LYS A 193 2.14 -19.06 -5.88
C LYS A 193 3.38 -19.08 -4.98
N LEU A 194 3.60 -18.01 -4.22
CA LEU A 194 4.72 -17.87 -3.29
C LEU A 194 4.40 -18.38 -1.87
N GLY A 195 3.23 -19.00 -1.66
CA GLY A 195 2.82 -19.54 -0.36
C GLY A 195 2.42 -18.45 0.65
N ILE A 196 1.87 -17.34 0.15
CA ILE A 196 1.21 -16.30 0.93
C ILE A 196 -0.29 -16.45 0.70
N SER A 197 -1.00 -17.09 1.63
CA SER A 197 -2.42 -17.40 1.48
C SER A 197 -3.29 -16.18 1.78
N LYS A 198 -4.30 -15.94 0.95
CA LYS A 198 -5.24 -14.84 1.11
C LYS A 198 -5.98 -14.88 2.44
N LEU A 199 -5.94 -13.78 3.18
CA LEU A 199 -6.85 -13.47 4.26
C LEU A 199 -7.90 -12.46 3.79
N TYR A 200 -7.45 -11.38 3.15
CA TYR A 200 -8.30 -10.35 2.53
C TYR A 200 -7.68 -9.89 1.21
N ASN A 201 -8.52 -9.44 0.28
CA ASN A 201 -8.15 -8.64 -0.87
C ASN A 201 -9.23 -7.57 -1.01
N ILE A 202 -8.89 -6.32 -0.78
CA ILE A 202 -9.87 -5.24 -0.59
C ILE A 202 -9.53 -4.03 -1.45
N GLY A 203 -10.57 -3.27 -1.80
CA GLY A 203 -10.41 -1.94 -2.39
C GLY A 203 -10.28 -0.88 -1.30
N THR A 204 -9.20 -0.09 -1.29
CA THR A 204 -8.96 0.86 -0.21
C THR A 204 -9.61 2.21 -0.41
N ASP A 205 -9.92 2.59 -1.65
CA ASP A 205 -10.53 3.87 -2.01
C ASP A 205 -11.86 3.72 -2.79
N GLY A 206 -12.25 2.48 -3.12
CA GLY A 206 -13.51 2.18 -3.80
C GLY A 206 -13.69 3.00 -5.07
N VAL A 207 -14.87 3.63 -5.21
CA VAL A 207 -15.22 4.47 -6.36
C VAL A 207 -14.94 5.96 -6.14
N ALA A 208 -14.20 6.32 -5.09
CA ALA A 208 -13.99 7.72 -4.69
C ALA A 208 -13.40 8.59 -5.81
N PHE A 209 -12.48 8.03 -6.62
CA PHE A 209 -11.86 8.73 -7.74
C PHE A 209 -12.84 9.13 -8.85
N MET A 210 -14.01 8.46 -8.95
CA MET A 210 -15.04 8.79 -9.95
C MET A 210 -15.86 10.03 -9.57
N TYR A 211 -15.89 10.37 -8.28
CA TYR A 211 -16.76 11.39 -7.73
C TYR A 211 -16.04 12.32 -6.73
N PRO A 212 -14.84 12.84 -7.06
CA PRO A 212 -14.02 13.58 -6.08
C PRO A 212 -14.72 14.84 -5.57
N GLU A 213 -15.37 15.62 -6.45
CA GLU A 213 -16.08 16.84 -6.06
C GLU A 213 -17.29 16.55 -5.17
N GLN A 214 -18.05 15.49 -5.50
CA GLN A 214 -19.22 15.08 -4.72
C GLN A 214 -18.77 14.60 -3.32
N LEU A 215 -17.66 13.86 -3.25
CA LEU A 215 -17.11 13.36 -1.99
C LEU A 215 -16.62 14.52 -1.11
N GLU A 216 -15.91 15.49 -1.66
CA GLU A 216 -15.47 16.68 -0.95
C GLU A 216 -16.64 17.56 -0.50
N GLY A 217 -17.72 17.62 -1.27
CA GLY A 217 -18.93 18.38 -0.96
C GLY A 217 -19.80 17.81 0.17
N LEU A 218 -19.53 16.58 0.65
CA LEU A 218 -20.31 15.97 1.72
C LEU A 218 -20.10 16.73 3.05
N SER A 219 -21.14 16.88 3.85
CA SER A 219 -21.01 17.25 5.26
C SER A 219 -20.32 16.12 6.04
N LYS A 220 -19.76 16.42 7.21
CA LYS A 220 -19.13 15.40 8.06
C LYS A 220 -20.03 14.18 8.30
N LYS A 221 -21.31 14.39 8.62
CA LYS A 221 -22.29 13.31 8.84
C LYS A 221 -22.57 12.47 7.59
N GLN A 222 -22.54 13.09 6.41
CA GLN A 222 -22.70 12.37 5.13
C GLN A 222 -21.45 11.57 4.80
N TYR A 223 -20.27 12.12 5.07
CA TYR A 223 -19.01 11.41 4.88
C TYR A 223 -18.89 10.20 5.81
N GLU A 224 -19.29 10.32 7.08
CA GLU A 224 -19.37 9.17 8.01
C GLU A 224 -20.25 8.04 7.43
N LYS A 225 -21.39 8.36 6.82
CA LYS A 225 -22.23 7.35 6.13
C LYS A 225 -21.60 6.80 4.85
N TYR A 226 -20.84 7.61 4.14
CA TYR A 226 -20.08 7.12 2.99
C TYR A 226 -18.99 6.14 3.43
N LEU A 227 -18.32 6.39 4.56
CA LEU A 227 -17.37 5.45 5.15
C LEU A 227 -18.04 4.13 5.54
N GLU A 228 -19.25 4.17 6.14
CA GLU A 228 -20.04 2.95 6.41
C GLU A 228 -20.28 2.14 5.13
N TYR A 229 -20.82 2.79 4.08
CA TYR A 229 -21.02 2.16 2.77
C TYR A 229 -19.72 1.55 2.21
N HIS A 230 -18.62 2.30 2.25
CA HIS A 230 -17.34 1.84 1.75
C HIS A 230 -16.84 0.60 2.53
N PHE A 231 -16.91 0.64 3.85
CA PHE A 231 -16.46 -0.49 4.69
C PHE A 231 -17.34 -1.74 4.54
N ASP A 232 -18.61 -1.58 4.19
CA ASP A 232 -19.51 -2.68 3.91
C ASP A 232 -19.26 -3.31 2.53
N THR A 233 -18.64 -2.58 1.61
CA THR A 233 -18.45 -3.01 0.21
C THR A 233 -17.01 -3.25 -0.21
N CYS A 234 -16.01 -2.79 0.54
CA CYS A 234 -14.60 -2.84 0.14
C CYS A 234 -14.02 -4.27 0.05
N GLU A 235 -14.65 -5.26 0.72
CA GLU A 235 -14.28 -6.68 0.63
C GLU A 235 -14.98 -7.43 -0.52
N ASP A 236 -16.01 -6.83 -1.13
CA ASP A 236 -16.79 -7.49 -2.18
C ASP A 236 -15.97 -7.61 -3.47
N GLU A 237 -15.73 -8.86 -3.90
CA GLU A 237 -14.93 -9.15 -5.09
C GLU A 237 -15.50 -8.57 -6.39
N HIS A 238 -16.83 -8.29 -6.45
CA HIS A 238 -17.45 -7.69 -7.62
C HIS A 238 -17.20 -6.18 -7.71
N THR A 239 -16.93 -5.52 -6.58
CA THR A 239 -16.62 -4.08 -6.53
C THR A 239 -15.13 -3.79 -6.49
N LEU A 240 -14.29 -4.77 -6.13
CA LEU A 240 -12.85 -4.62 -5.99
C LEU A 240 -12.17 -4.06 -7.25
N GLY A 241 -12.69 -4.41 -8.44
CA GLY A 241 -12.19 -3.89 -9.72
C GLY A 241 -12.34 -2.37 -9.91
N TYR A 242 -13.18 -1.71 -9.11
CA TYR A 242 -13.44 -0.27 -9.20
C TYR A 242 -12.58 0.59 -8.25
N SER A 243 -11.79 0.00 -7.36
CA SER A 243 -10.87 0.73 -6.48
C SER A 243 -9.55 0.98 -7.19
N LEU A 244 -9.01 2.21 -7.18
CA LEU A 244 -7.69 2.52 -7.75
C LEU A 244 -6.57 1.83 -6.99
N HIS A 245 -6.69 1.82 -5.65
CA HIS A 245 -5.76 1.16 -4.75
C HIS A 245 -6.39 -0.11 -4.19
N GLY A 246 -5.65 -1.21 -4.27
CA GLY A 246 -6.01 -2.46 -3.64
C GLY A 246 -5.03 -2.80 -2.51
N LEU A 247 -5.53 -3.51 -1.50
CA LEU A 247 -4.72 -4.04 -0.41
C LEU A 247 -4.94 -5.55 -0.30
N TYR A 248 -3.89 -6.31 -0.63
CA TYR A 248 -3.84 -7.73 -0.39
C TYR A 248 -3.25 -8.00 0.99
N ILE A 249 -3.95 -8.77 1.81
CA ILE A 249 -3.50 -9.19 3.13
C ILE A 249 -3.39 -10.70 3.11
N GLY A 250 -2.18 -11.19 3.24
CA GLY A 250 -1.90 -12.61 3.19
C GLY A 250 -1.24 -13.13 4.46
N ARG A 251 -1.35 -14.43 4.67
CA ARG A 251 -0.72 -15.16 5.77
C ARG A 251 0.40 -16.02 5.23
N LYS A 252 1.61 -15.92 5.82
CA LYS A 252 2.73 -16.82 5.49
C LYS A 252 2.34 -18.25 5.85
N GLN A 253 2.37 -19.12 4.85
CA GLN A 253 2.27 -20.58 5.05
C GLN A 253 3.66 -21.17 5.35
N HIS A 254 3.71 -22.37 5.88
CA HIS A 254 4.94 -23.13 6.15
C HIS A 254 5.79 -23.33 4.91
#